data_a5088465de6942363713d815c1e26e32
#
_entry.id   a5088465de6942363713d815c1e26e32
#
_cell.length_a   1.000
_cell.length_b   1.000
_cell.length_c   1.000
_cell.angle_alpha   90.00
_cell.angle_beta   90.00
_cell.angle_gamma   90.00
#
_symmetry.space_group_name_H-M   'P 1'
#
loop_
_entity.id
_entity.type
_entity.pdbx_description
1 polymer ?
#
loop_
_entity_poly.entity_id
_entity_poly.type
_entity_poly.pdbx_seq_one_letter_code
_entity_poly.pdbx_strand_id
1 'polypeptide(L)'
;MANYILQFILQLFTVAIIPLVKIWFDNSNKQITKQFEQLSGEVKSIQDKTEKQLDRVNMEIKNTQDKVDEVTQIGLQNRDSNKSIMSYRLHNEFSEAIERGFTTSEDLSELSGLYKSYAEIGGNGKIETLFNRFKTLPIRK
;
A
#
# COMPACT_ATOMS: atom_id res chain seq x y z
N MET A 1 -31.66 -62.20 -55.43
CA MET A 1 -30.60 -61.17 -55.57
C MET A 1 -30.64 -60.06 -54.47
N ALA A 2 -31.78 -59.44 -54.17
CA ALA A 2 -31.88 -58.40 -53.17
C ALA A 2 -31.42 -58.82 -51.74
N ASN A 3 -31.72 -60.03 -51.28
CA ASN A 3 -31.24 -60.52 -49.94
C ASN A 3 -29.72 -60.70 -49.81
N TYR A 4 -29.03 -61.06 -50.84
CA TYR A 4 -27.58 -61.21 -50.80
C TYR A 4 -26.86 -59.85 -50.77
N ILE A 5 -27.39 -58.84 -51.45
CA ILE A 5 -26.89 -57.50 -51.46
C ILE A 5 -27.11 -56.91 -50.05
N LEU A 6 -28.27 -57.11 -49.46
CA LEU A 6 -28.56 -56.61 -48.09
C LEU A 6 -27.64 -57.26 -47.03
N GLN A 7 -27.45 -58.57 -47.09
CA GLN A 7 -26.53 -59.31 -46.24
C GLN A 7 -25.06 -58.83 -46.39
N PHE A 8 -24.62 -58.61 -47.63
CA PHE A 8 -23.27 -58.10 -47.90
C PHE A 8 -23.06 -56.70 -47.32
N ILE A 9 -24.02 -55.80 -47.48
CA ILE A 9 -23.99 -54.46 -46.89
C ILE A 9 -23.97 -54.53 -45.35
N LEU A 10 -24.78 -55.35 -44.72
CA LEU A 10 -24.84 -55.54 -43.27
C LEU A 10 -23.50 -56.07 -42.73
N GLN A 11 -22.90 -57.02 -43.44
CA GLN A 11 -21.64 -57.61 -43.09
C GLN A 11 -20.47 -56.62 -43.22
N LEU A 12 -20.51 -55.77 -44.23
CA LEU A 12 -19.52 -54.71 -44.45
C LEU A 12 -19.62 -53.64 -43.33
N PHE A 13 -20.82 -53.29 -42.92
CA PHE A 13 -21.03 -52.37 -41.78
C PHE A 13 -20.52 -52.98 -40.47
N THR A 14 -20.85 -54.19 -40.15
CA THR A 14 -20.50 -54.81 -38.86
C THR A 14 -19.00 -55.15 -38.76
N VAL A 15 -18.38 -55.59 -39.85
CA VAL A 15 -17.00 -56.08 -39.84
C VAL A 15 -15.99 -54.96 -40.12
N ALA A 16 -16.35 -53.95 -40.91
CA ALA A 16 -15.38 -52.90 -41.32
C ALA A 16 -15.72 -51.54 -40.70
N ILE A 17 -16.94 -51.04 -40.81
CA ILE A 17 -17.29 -49.69 -40.43
C ILE A 17 -17.34 -49.50 -38.90
N ILE A 18 -18.02 -50.38 -38.19
CA ILE A 18 -18.16 -50.30 -36.74
C ILE A 18 -16.81 -50.35 -36.03
N PRO A 19 -15.84 -51.24 -36.32
CA PRO A 19 -14.53 -51.24 -35.75
C PRO A 19 -13.74 -49.98 -36.05
N LEU A 20 -13.81 -49.45 -37.27
CA LEU A 20 -13.12 -48.24 -37.66
C LEU A 20 -13.63 -47.01 -36.88
N VAL A 21 -14.95 -46.89 -36.73
CA VAL A 21 -15.57 -45.83 -35.92
C VAL A 21 -15.18 -45.96 -34.46
N LYS A 22 -15.14 -47.17 -33.92
CA LYS A 22 -14.68 -47.42 -32.55
C LYS A 22 -13.24 -47.01 -32.33
N ILE A 23 -12.32 -47.41 -33.24
CA ILE A 23 -10.91 -47.04 -33.17
C ILE A 23 -10.74 -45.50 -33.25
N TRP A 24 -11.48 -44.86 -34.15
CA TRP A 24 -11.47 -43.42 -34.28
C TRP A 24 -11.96 -42.72 -32.99
N PHE A 25 -13.06 -43.20 -32.41
CA PHE A 25 -13.65 -42.67 -31.17
C PHE A 25 -12.70 -42.87 -29.96
N ASP A 26 -12.14 -44.06 -29.81
CA ASP A 26 -11.17 -44.39 -28.75
C ASP A 26 -9.90 -43.50 -28.85
N ASN A 27 -9.44 -43.27 -30.07
CA ASN A 27 -8.26 -42.45 -30.31
C ASN A 27 -8.53 -40.96 -30.04
N SER A 28 -9.72 -40.48 -30.44
CA SER A 28 -10.17 -39.12 -30.12
C SER A 28 -10.32 -38.90 -28.61
N ASN A 29 -10.93 -39.82 -27.91
CA ASN A 29 -11.08 -39.78 -26.45
C ASN A 29 -9.73 -39.79 -25.73
N LYS A 30 -8.76 -40.60 -26.19
CA LYS A 30 -7.40 -40.58 -25.62
C LYS A 30 -6.71 -39.22 -25.80
N GLN A 31 -6.89 -38.58 -26.96
CA GLN A 31 -6.30 -37.23 -27.17
C GLN A 31 -6.95 -36.19 -26.26
N ILE A 32 -8.27 -36.21 -26.13
CA ILE A 32 -9.02 -35.31 -25.25
C ILE A 32 -8.59 -35.49 -23.78
N THR A 33 -8.49 -36.74 -23.31
CA THR A 33 -8.03 -37.04 -21.95
C THR A 33 -6.63 -36.51 -21.71
N LYS A 34 -5.72 -36.74 -22.65
CA LYS A 34 -4.32 -36.25 -22.54
C LYS A 34 -4.25 -34.70 -22.50
N GLN A 35 -5.03 -34.02 -23.32
CA GLN A 35 -5.11 -32.56 -23.30
C GLN A 35 -5.71 -32.06 -21.98
N PHE A 36 -6.73 -32.74 -21.45
CA PHE A 36 -7.34 -32.38 -20.17
C PHE A 36 -6.34 -32.55 -18.99
N GLU A 37 -5.59 -33.65 -18.97
CA GLU A 37 -4.53 -33.88 -17.94
C GLU A 37 -3.44 -32.81 -18.02
N GLN A 38 -3.02 -32.46 -19.24
CA GLN A 38 -2.01 -31.41 -19.43
C GLN A 38 -2.52 -30.05 -18.94
N LEU A 39 -3.74 -29.67 -19.34
CA LEU A 39 -4.37 -28.41 -18.92
C LEU A 39 -4.57 -28.36 -17.40
N SER A 40 -5.02 -29.47 -16.80
CA SER A 40 -5.16 -29.57 -15.35
C SER A 40 -3.82 -29.38 -14.62
N GLY A 41 -2.73 -29.95 -15.17
CA GLY A 41 -1.37 -29.76 -14.65
C GLY A 41 -0.90 -28.30 -14.75
N GLU A 42 -1.18 -27.64 -15.88
CA GLU A 42 -0.85 -26.22 -16.08
C GLU A 42 -1.64 -25.32 -15.12
N VAL A 43 -2.94 -25.56 -14.95
CA VAL A 43 -3.79 -24.81 -13.99
C VAL A 43 -3.25 -24.95 -12.56
N LYS A 44 -2.89 -26.17 -12.14
CA LYS A 44 -2.31 -26.40 -10.82
C LYS A 44 -0.98 -25.65 -10.65
N SER A 45 -0.12 -25.69 -11.66
CA SER A 45 1.16 -24.94 -11.65
C SER A 45 0.96 -23.42 -11.54
N ILE A 46 -0.04 -22.88 -12.23
CA ILE A 46 -0.40 -21.45 -12.15
C ILE A 46 -0.93 -21.12 -10.75
N GLN A 47 -1.79 -21.98 -10.20
CA GLN A 47 -2.33 -21.81 -8.86
C GLN A 47 -1.23 -21.77 -7.80
N ASP A 48 -0.30 -22.73 -7.82
CA ASP A 48 0.86 -22.79 -6.90
C ASP A 48 1.77 -21.55 -7.02
N LYS A 49 1.99 -21.05 -8.25
CA LYS A 49 2.76 -19.82 -8.47
C LYS A 49 2.03 -18.59 -7.93
N THR A 50 0.72 -18.51 -8.14
CA THR A 50 -0.09 -17.38 -7.69
C THR A 50 -0.15 -17.33 -6.16
N GLU A 51 -0.29 -18.47 -5.50
CA GLU A 51 -0.27 -18.58 -4.04
C GLU A 51 1.07 -18.09 -3.47
N LYS A 52 2.20 -18.56 -4.03
CA LYS A 52 3.52 -18.08 -3.62
C LYS A 52 3.75 -16.58 -3.85
N GLN A 53 3.20 -16.03 -4.92
CA GLN A 53 3.26 -14.59 -5.17
C GLN A 53 2.42 -13.81 -4.16
N LEU A 54 1.23 -14.30 -3.84
CA LEU A 54 0.35 -13.71 -2.83
C LEU A 54 1.01 -13.68 -1.46
N ASP A 55 1.66 -14.77 -1.04
CA ASP A 55 2.39 -14.83 0.22
C ASP A 55 3.54 -13.80 0.28
N ARG A 56 4.28 -13.64 -0.82
CA ARG A 56 5.34 -12.61 -0.90
C ARG A 56 4.77 -11.20 -0.77
N VAL A 57 3.69 -10.91 -1.51
CA VAL A 57 3.04 -9.59 -1.45
C VAL A 57 2.51 -9.31 -0.04
N ASN A 58 1.89 -10.29 0.61
CA ASN A 58 1.41 -10.13 1.98
C ASN A 58 2.56 -9.86 2.97
N MET A 59 3.70 -10.52 2.80
CA MET A 59 4.90 -10.28 3.61
C MET A 59 5.48 -8.87 3.37
N GLU A 60 5.52 -8.39 2.12
CA GLU A 60 5.97 -7.04 1.78
C GLU A 60 5.03 -5.96 2.33
N ILE A 61 3.70 -6.19 2.27
CA ILE A 61 2.70 -5.30 2.85
C ILE A 61 2.94 -5.18 4.36
N LYS A 62 3.09 -6.30 5.07
CA LYS A 62 3.35 -6.29 6.50
C LYS A 62 4.62 -5.52 6.86
N ASN A 63 5.72 -5.80 6.16
CA ASN A 63 6.99 -5.09 6.36
C ASN A 63 6.87 -3.57 6.09
N THR A 64 6.06 -3.19 5.10
CA THR A 64 5.79 -1.78 4.80
C THR A 64 4.96 -1.12 5.89
N GLN A 65 3.95 -1.81 6.43
CA GLN A 65 3.17 -1.34 7.56
C GLN A 65 4.04 -1.10 8.80
N ASP A 66 4.89 -2.07 9.16
CA ASP A 66 5.81 -1.94 10.29
C ASP A 66 6.74 -0.72 10.15
N LYS A 67 7.25 -0.46 8.92
CA LYS A 67 8.07 0.73 8.63
C LYS A 67 7.28 2.04 8.72
N VAL A 68 6.04 2.05 8.25
CA VAL A 68 5.16 3.23 8.37
C VAL A 68 4.88 3.56 9.82
N ASP A 69 4.63 2.56 10.66
CA ASP A 69 4.42 2.74 12.09
C ASP A 69 5.66 3.29 12.78
N GLU A 70 6.85 2.77 12.45
CA GLU A 70 8.13 3.28 12.95
C GLU A 70 8.35 4.76 12.58
N VAL A 71 8.19 5.10 11.29
CA VAL A 71 8.33 6.49 10.80
C VAL A 71 7.31 7.42 11.47
N THR A 72 6.08 6.95 11.68
CA THR A 72 5.05 7.70 12.38
C THR A 72 5.45 7.99 13.84
N GLN A 73 5.97 7.01 14.55
CA GLN A 73 6.49 7.17 15.92
C GLN A 73 7.62 8.17 15.98
N ILE A 74 8.60 8.06 15.08
CA ILE A 74 9.73 9.02 14.99
C ILE A 74 9.20 10.43 14.69
N GLY A 75 8.23 10.56 13.80
CA GLY A 75 7.59 11.84 13.47
C GLY A 75 6.93 12.50 14.69
N LEU A 76 6.21 11.72 15.49
CA LEU A 76 5.58 12.18 16.73
C LEU A 76 6.62 12.62 17.76
N GLN A 77 7.66 11.83 17.98
CA GLN A 77 8.74 12.16 18.91
C GLN A 77 9.49 13.45 18.50
N ASN A 78 9.80 13.59 17.19
CA ASN A 78 10.42 14.79 16.65
C ASN A 78 9.54 16.04 16.84
N ARG A 79 8.24 15.90 16.59
CA ARG A 79 7.27 16.99 16.82
C ARG A 79 7.25 17.42 18.27
N ASP A 80 7.20 16.48 19.22
CA ASP A 80 7.14 16.79 20.64
C ASP A 80 8.46 17.38 21.16
N SER A 81 9.60 16.91 20.65
CA SER A 81 10.93 17.48 20.95
C SER A 81 11.04 18.91 20.40
N ASN A 82 10.66 19.14 19.15
CA ASN A 82 10.68 20.47 18.54
C ASN A 82 9.76 21.44 19.28
N LYS A 83 8.56 20.98 19.67
CA LYS A 83 7.64 21.78 20.49
C LYS A 83 8.25 22.20 21.82
N SER A 84 8.96 21.29 22.48
CA SER A 84 9.64 21.60 23.77
C SER A 84 10.76 22.61 23.58
N ILE A 85 11.61 22.46 22.56
CA ILE A 85 12.70 23.38 22.23
C ILE A 85 12.15 24.76 21.88
N MET A 86 11.14 24.82 21.00
CA MET A 86 10.49 26.07 20.60
C MET A 86 9.83 26.77 21.78
N SER A 87 9.15 26.02 22.64
CA SER A 87 8.51 26.55 23.87
C SER A 87 9.55 27.22 24.77
N TYR A 88 10.67 26.54 25.03
CA TYR A 88 11.76 27.07 25.86
C TYR A 88 12.35 28.34 25.24
N ARG A 89 12.66 28.32 23.95
CA ARG A 89 13.22 29.47 23.24
C ARG A 89 12.24 30.66 23.25
N LEU A 90 11.00 30.45 22.85
CA LEU A 90 9.98 31.50 22.83
C LEU A 90 9.70 32.07 24.23
N HIS A 91 9.72 31.22 25.26
CA HIS A 91 9.58 31.69 26.64
C HIS A 91 10.69 32.65 27.02
N ASN A 92 11.93 32.29 26.77
CA ASN A 92 13.07 33.11 27.14
C ASN A 92 13.12 34.42 26.34
N GLU A 93 13.00 34.37 25.02
CA GLU A 93 13.06 35.55 24.16
C GLU A 93 11.93 36.55 24.47
N PHE A 94 10.70 36.04 24.65
CA PHE A 94 9.58 36.92 25.03
C PHE A 94 9.73 37.49 26.42
N SER A 95 10.23 36.72 27.40
CA SER A 95 10.43 37.20 28.75
C SER A 95 11.52 38.28 28.80
N GLU A 96 12.64 38.08 28.11
CA GLU A 96 13.72 39.07 28.00
C GLU A 96 13.23 40.37 27.34
N ALA A 97 12.49 40.28 26.25
CA ALA A 97 11.93 41.43 25.57
C ALA A 97 10.93 42.20 26.46
N ILE A 98 10.11 41.50 27.20
CA ILE A 98 9.12 42.06 28.14
C ILE A 98 9.84 42.76 29.31
N GLU A 99 10.89 42.14 29.87
CA GLU A 99 11.70 42.75 30.94
C GLU A 99 12.45 43.98 30.44
N ARG A 100 13.03 43.94 29.25
CA ARG A 100 13.69 45.08 28.58
C ARG A 100 12.73 46.22 28.25
N GLY A 101 11.42 45.92 28.10
CA GLY A 101 10.36 46.85 27.83
C GLY A 101 10.26 47.35 26.38
N PHE A 102 11.00 46.77 25.46
CA PHE A 102 10.93 47.05 24.02
C PHE A 102 11.35 45.84 23.17
N THR A 103 10.99 45.86 21.87
CA THR A 103 11.45 44.90 20.88
C THR A 103 12.03 45.64 19.67
N THR A 104 12.73 44.91 18.80
CA THR A 104 13.16 45.40 17.48
C THR A 104 12.22 44.94 16.40
N SER A 105 12.25 45.56 15.20
CA SER A 105 11.48 45.10 14.05
C SER A 105 11.89 43.69 13.61
N GLU A 106 13.17 43.36 13.75
CA GLU A 106 13.75 42.07 13.42
C GLU A 106 13.25 40.99 14.40
N ASP A 107 13.40 41.22 15.73
CA ASP A 107 12.88 40.31 16.76
C ASP A 107 11.40 40.08 16.60
N LEU A 108 10.60 41.12 16.32
CA LEU A 108 9.16 40.99 16.12
C LEU A 108 8.82 40.08 14.95
N SER A 109 9.54 40.19 13.84
CA SER A 109 9.34 39.37 12.65
C SER A 109 9.76 37.92 12.90
N GLU A 110 10.95 37.69 13.40
CA GLU A 110 11.51 36.34 13.62
C GLU A 110 10.74 35.57 14.68
N LEU A 111 10.48 36.17 15.83
CA LEU A 111 9.80 35.52 16.93
C LEU A 111 8.30 35.30 16.64
N SER A 112 7.67 36.15 15.80
CA SER A 112 6.32 35.90 15.32
C SER A 112 6.27 34.70 14.37
N GLY A 113 7.28 34.56 13.50
CA GLY A 113 7.42 33.40 12.61
C GLY A 113 7.62 32.10 13.41
N LEU A 114 8.52 32.16 14.40
CA LEU A 114 8.77 31.01 15.27
C LEU A 114 7.54 30.63 16.10
N TYR A 115 6.80 31.60 16.63
CA TYR A 115 5.55 31.36 17.34
C TYR A 115 4.49 30.72 16.43
N LYS A 116 4.37 31.17 15.18
CA LYS A 116 3.44 30.57 14.21
C LYS A 116 3.76 29.07 14.02
N SER A 117 5.01 28.73 13.78
CA SER A 117 5.44 27.34 13.63
C SER A 117 5.18 26.51 14.91
N TYR A 118 5.39 27.10 16.09
CA TYR A 118 5.06 26.47 17.36
C TYR A 118 3.58 26.19 17.53
N ALA A 119 2.72 27.12 17.12
CA ALA A 119 1.27 26.96 17.17
C ALA A 119 0.78 25.85 16.18
N GLU A 120 1.36 25.80 14.98
CA GLU A 120 1.05 24.79 13.96
C GLU A 120 1.33 23.36 14.43
N ILE A 121 2.37 23.15 15.24
CA ILE A 121 2.70 21.83 15.82
C ILE A 121 1.94 21.54 17.14
N GLY A 122 0.93 22.33 17.47
CA GLY A 122 0.11 22.17 18.67
C GLY A 122 0.72 22.76 19.94
N GLY A 123 1.34 23.93 19.82
CA GLY A 123 1.81 24.75 20.95
C GLY A 123 0.69 25.11 21.91
N ASN A 124 1.03 25.39 23.15
CA ASN A 124 0.07 25.65 24.23
C ASN A 124 -0.12 27.15 24.55
N GLY A 125 -1.24 27.49 25.25
CA GLY A 125 -1.64 28.86 25.57
C GLY A 125 -0.71 29.63 26.52
N LYS A 126 0.25 28.98 27.21
CA LYS A 126 1.22 29.67 28.08
C LYS A 126 2.13 30.58 27.24
N ILE A 127 2.66 30.08 26.14
CA ILE A 127 3.50 30.86 25.22
C ILE A 127 2.65 31.90 24.48
N GLU A 128 1.39 31.58 24.16
CA GLU A 128 0.44 32.53 23.56
C GLU A 128 0.25 33.78 24.42
N THR A 129 0.14 33.62 25.74
CA THR A 129 0.01 34.75 26.65
C THR A 129 1.26 35.67 26.61
N LEU A 130 2.46 35.07 26.58
CA LEU A 130 3.71 35.84 26.44
C LEU A 130 3.80 36.52 25.08
N PHE A 131 3.43 35.83 24.00
CA PHE A 131 3.40 36.39 22.67
C PHE A 131 2.47 37.60 22.56
N ASN A 132 1.31 37.53 23.16
CA ASN A 132 0.33 38.62 23.15
C ASN A 132 0.89 39.85 23.89
N ARG A 133 1.63 39.68 24.98
CA ARG A 133 2.34 40.79 25.67
C ARG A 133 3.49 41.31 24.83
N PHE A 134 4.32 40.43 24.27
CA PHE A 134 5.44 40.79 23.41
C PHE A 134 5.04 41.67 22.22
N LYS A 135 3.93 41.36 21.54
CA LYS A 135 3.44 42.16 20.41
C LYS A 135 3.03 43.60 20.78
N THR A 136 2.78 43.89 22.04
CA THR A 136 2.40 45.23 22.50
C THR A 136 3.61 46.11 22.90
N LEU A 137 4.82 45.55 22.86
CA LEU A 137 6.02 46.31 23.19
C LEU A 137 6.33 47.38 22.15
N PRO A 138 6.88 48.54 22.58
CA PRO A 138 7.35 49.55 21.67
C PRO A 138 8.57 49.05 20.84
N ILE A 139 8.53 49.38 19.53
CA ILE A 139 9.63 49.03 18.63
C ILE A 139 10.70 50.05 18.70
N ARG A 140 11.94 49.64 19.00
CA ARG A 140 13.13 50.45 18.93
C ARG A 140 14.04 50.04 17.79
N LYS A 141 14.68 51.00 17.14
CA LYS A 141 15.69 50.73 16.10
C LYS A 141 17.00 50.33 16.74
#